data_d7b466616292d2709b1badf87ec09c08
#
_entry.id   d7b466616292d2709b1badf87ec09c08
#
_cell.length_a   1.000
_cell.length_b   1.000
_cell.length_c   1.000
_cell.angle_alpha   90.00
_cell.angle_beta   90.00
_cell.angle_gamma   90.00
#
_symmetry.space_group_name_H-M   'P 1'
#
loop_
_entity.id
_entity.type
_entity.pdbx_description
1 polymer ?
#
loop_
_entity_poly.entity_id
_entity_poly.type
_entity_poly.pdbx_seq_one_letter_code
_entity_poly.pdbx_strand_id
1 'polypeptide(L)'
;MKKNKTFVYVWILAVLLFMYLPILILVAYSFTDATQIGQSGTFSLQNYKTLLSADELKSMITGTFVLAFVVAALSTVLGTIGAIGKYYGSKKLGSFTSFLNRIPVVNADVVTGFSICILLIVFFKVDKDTYIPLVIGQMALCTPFVYLSVLPRLTQMDPHHYEAAIDLGASPLSALFKVTLRELIPGIIAGFATALTLSLDDYFITSYTKPAVFDTISTYVVNATKGSQTRIKTALWALSAVIFVVVCITVALMNVGKERDVNEGM
;
A
#
# COMPACT_ATOMS: atom_id res chain seq x y z
N MET A 1 -19.69 -3.48 -38.94
CA MET A 1 -18.31 -4.00 -38.80
C MET A 1 -18.23 -4.93 -37.58
N LYS A 2 -18.40 -6.24 -37.81
CA LYS A 2 -18.09 -7.26 -36.75
C LYS A 2 -16.57 -7.36 -36.66
N LYS A 3 -15.93 -6.46 -35.90
CA LYS A 3 -14.52 -6.62 -35.51
C LYS A 3 -14.37 -7.98 -34.81
N ASN A 4 -13.48 -8.80 -35.31
CA ASN A 4 -13.19 -10.15 -34.83
C ASN A 4 -13.02 -10.16 -33.31
N LYS A 5 -14.09 -10.46 -32.59
CA LYS A 5 -14.06 -10.61 -31.13
C LYS A 5 -12.95 -11.57 -30.71
N THR A 6 -12.74 -12.63 -31.49
CA THR A 6 -11.67 -13.60 -31.31
C THR A 6 -10.27 -12.96 -31.31
N PHE A 7 -10.01 -12.03 -32.25
CA PHE A 7 -8.72 -11.31 -32.30
C PHE A 7 -8.48 -10.47 -31.04
N VAL A 8 -9.52 -9.78 -30.57
CA VAL A 8 -9.44 -8.99 -29.32
C VAL A 8 -9.17 -9.86 -28.11
N TYR A 9 -9.87 -11.02 -28.00
CA TYR A 9 -9.64 -11.97 -26.90
C TYR A 9 -8.23 -12.55 -26.92
N VAL A 10 -7.69 -12.90 -28.10
CA VAL A 10 -6.32 -13.43 -28.23
C VAL A 10 -5.30 -12.37 -27.78
N TRP A 11 -5.48 -11.10 -28.18
CA TRP A 11 -4.59 -10.01 -27.73
C TRP A 11 -4.68 -9.76 -26.24
N ILE A 12 -5.86 -9.73 -25.67
CA ILE A 12 -6.04 -9.59 -24.21
C ILE A 12 -5.36 -10.75 -23.47
N LEU A 13 -5.58 -11.98 -23.92
CA LEU A 13 -4.96 -13.16 -23.32
C LEU A 13 -3.43 -13.12 -23.43
N ALA A 14 -2.89 -12.72 -24.58
CA ALA A 14 -1.45 -12.60 -24.78
C ALA A 14 -0.82 -11.54 -23.84
N VAL A 15 -1.46 -10.37 -23.67
CA VAL A 15 -1.00 -9.34 -22.75
C VAL A 15 -1.07 -9.83 -21.30
N LEU A 16 -2.17 -10.46 -20.90
CA LEU A 16 -2.31 -11.02 -19.55
C LEU A 16 -1.24 -12.09 -19.29
N LEU A 17 -1.05 -13.01 -20.22
CA LEU A 17 -0.04 -14.05 -20.11
C LEU A 17 1.37 -13.45 -19.98
N PHE A 18 1.70 -12.44 -20.78
CA PHE A 18 2.98 -11.76 -20.69
C PHE A 18 3.19 -11.06 -19.34
N MET A 19 2.15 -10.41 -18.80
CA MET A 19 2.21 -9.73 -17.49
C MET A 19 2.37 -10.72 -16.33
N TYR A 20 1.65 -11.85 -16.37
CA TYR A 20 1.65 -12.79 -15.25
C TYR A 20 2.73 -13.87 -15.36
N LEU A 21 3.33 -14.07 -16.55
CA LEU A 21 4.35 -15.08 -16.79
C LEU A 21 5.53 -15.03 -15.79
N PRO A 22 6.13 -13.86 -15.47
CA PRO A 22 7.21 -13.80 -14.49
C PRO A 22 6.80 -14.30 -13.11
N ILE A 23 5.57 -13.98 -12.69
CA ILE A 23 5.05 -14.41 -11.38
C ILE A 23 4.79 -15.91 -11.39
N LEU A 24 4.21 -16.46 -12.47
CA LEU A 24 3.97 -17.90 -12.64
C LEU A 24 5.29 -18.67 -12.64
N ILE A 25 6.34 -18.14 -13.24
CA ILE A 25 7.69 -18.73 -13.20
C ILE A 25 8.19 -18.76 -11.74
N LEU A 26 8.08 -17.67 -10.98
CA LEU A 26 8.46 -17.65 -9.57
C LEU A 26 7.66 -18.66 -8.74
N VAL A 27 6.36 -18.78 -8.99
CA VAL A 27 5.50 -19.79 -8.35
C VAL A 27 5.99 -21.21 -8.70
N ALA A 28 6.32 -21.50 -9.95
CA ALA A 28 6.85 -22.80 -10.34
C ALA A 28 8.19 -23.10 -9.65
N TYR A 29 9.12 -22.14 -9.63
CA TYR A 29 10.41 -22.29 -8.94
C TYR A 29 10.28 -22.42 -7.41
N SER A 30 9.24 -21.87 -6.80
CA SER A 30 9.01 -22.01 -5.35
C SER A 30 8.83 -23.47 -4.91
N PHE A 31 8.40 -24.36 -5.82
CA PHE A 31 8.23 -25.80 -5.59
C PHE A 31 9.44 -26.63 -6.04
N THR A 32 10.58 -26.02 -6.28
CA THR A 32 11.79 -26.73 -6.71
C THR A 32 12.94 -26.52 -5.70
N ASP A 33 13.92 -27.44 -5.73
CA ASP A 33 15.17 -27.32 -4.99
C ASP A 33 16.26 -26.52 -5.74
N ALA A 34 15.91 -25.96 -6.90
CA ALA A 34 16.79 -25.11 -7.66
C ALA A 34 17.27 -23.90 -6.83
N THR A 35 18.54 -23.55 -6.97
CA THR A 35 19.16 -22.43 -6.25
C THR A 35 19.19 -21.14 -7.07
N GLN A 36 18.97 -21.27 -8.39
CA GLN A 36 18.92 -20.16 -9.34
C GLN A 36 17.82 -20.39 -10.37
N ILE A 37 17.20 -19.30 -10.84
CA ILE A 37 16.25 -19.35 -11.95
C ILE A 37 16.98 -19.79 -13.21
N GLY A 38 16.42 -20.75 -13.95
CA GLY A 38 17.05 -21.35 -15.13
C GLY A 38 17.77 -22.68 -14.87
N GLN A 39 17.97 -23.08 -13.61
CA GLN A 39 18.47 -24.41 -13.27
C GLN A 39 17.32 -25.42 -13.23
N SER A 40 17.62 -26.64 -13.70
CA SER A 40 16.71 -27.78 -13.52
C SER A 40 16.72 -28.21 -12.05
N GLY A 41 15.59 -28.14 -11.39
CA GLY A 41 15.39 -28.60 -10.02
C GLY A 41 14.39 -29.75 -9.96
N THR A 42 14.47 -30.56 -8.90
CA THR A 42 13.45 -31.55 -8.56
C THR A 42 12.35 -30.93 -7.73
N PHE A 43 11.15 -31.53 -7.72
CA PHE A 43 10.06 -31.05 -6.89
C PHE A 43 10.43 -31.12 -5.41
N SER A 44 10.35 -29.99 -4.71
CA SER A 44 10.74 -29.88 -3.30
C SER A 44 9.89 -28.82 -2.58
N LEU A 45 9.48 -29.13 -1.36
CA LEU A 45 8.82 -28.19 -0.46
C LEU A 45 9.81 -27.56 0.55
N GLN A 46 11.12 -27.69 0.31
CA GLN A 46 12.15 -27.19 1.22
C GLN A 46 12.09 -25.67 1.39
N ASN A 47 11.74 -24.94 0.34
CA ASN A 47 11.58 -23.47 0.39
C ASN A 47 10.48 -23.06 1.37
N TYR A 48 9.36 -23.78 1.41
CA TYR A 48 8.26 -23.54 2.34
C TYR A 48 8.63 -23.91 3.79
N LYS A 49 9.38 -25.02 3.96
CA LYS A 49 9.90 -25.41 5.29
C LYS A 49 10.86 -24.35 5.82
N THR A 50 11.77 -23.85 4.98
CA THR A 50 12.69 -22.76 5.34
C THR A 50 11.95 -21.49 5.69
N LEU A 51 10.91 -21.11 4.89
CA LEU A 51 10.07 -19.94 5.16
C LEU A 51 9.40 -20.04 6.55
N LEU A 52 8.87 -21.22 6.90
CA LEU A 52 8.15 -21.42 8.15
C LEU A 52 9.06 -21.64 9.37
N SER A 53 10.30 -22.09 9.16
CA SER A 53 11.24 -22.38 10.26
C SER A 53 12.19 -21.24 10.57
N ALA A 54 12.37 -20.26 9.67
CA ALA A 54 13.27 -19.13 9.89
C ALA A 54 12.57 -18.05 10.71
N ASP A 55 12.94 -17.93 11.98
CA ASP A 55 12.37 -16.92 12.90
C ASP A 55 12.67 -15.49 12.44
N GLU A 56 13.81 -15.29 11.77
CA GLU A 56 14.17 -14.02 11.13
C GLU A 56 13.13 -13.59 10.07
N LEU A 57 12.70 -14.51 9.20
CA LEU A 57 11.68 -14.24 8.18
C LEU A 57 10.30 -13.95 8.79
N LYS A 58 9.93 -14.69 9.85
CA LYS A 58 8.67 -14.44 10.56
C LYS A 58 8.66 -13.06 11.21
N SER A 59 9.74 -12.72 11.90
CA SER A 59 9.89 -11.40 12.54
C SER A 59 9.82 -10.27 11.52
N MET A 60 10.51 -10.42 10.40
CA MET A 60 10.48 -9.46 9.30
C MET A 60 9.05 -9.31 8.70
N ILE A 61 8.37 -10.41 8.43
CA ILE A 61 7.00 -10.39 7.88
C ILE A 61 6.07 -9.68 8.85
N THR A 62 6.08 -10.09 10.12
CA THR A 62 5.23 -9.48 11.15
C THR A 62 5.55 -8.00 11.33
N GLY A 63 6.84 -7.64 11.38
CA GLY A 63 7.29 -6.26 11.48
C GLY A 63 6.82 -5.39 10.31
N THR A 64 6.86 -5.94 9.09
CA THR A 64 6.37 -5.24 7.89
C THR A 64 4.87 -4.94 7.96
N PHE A 65 4.06 -5.94 8.35
CA PHE A 65 2.61 -5.75 8.46
C PHE A 65 2.23 -4.79 9.58
N VAL A 66 2.90 -4.88 10.74
CA VAL A 66 2.68 -3.94 11.86
C VAL A 66 3.04 -2.52 11.45
N LEU A 67 4.20 -2.33 10.82
CA LEU A 67 4.63 -1.03 10.31
C LEU A 67 3.61 -0.47 9.30
N ALA A 68 3.24 -1.27 8.31
CA ALA A 68 2.30 -0.84 7.27
C ALA A 68 0.93 -0.45 7.85
N PHE A 69 0.43 -1.21 8.83
CA PHE A 69 -0.83 -0.88 9.50
C PHE A 69 -0.74 0.43 10.29
N VAL A 70 0.34 0.63 11.05
CA VAL A 70 0.57 1.86 11.84
C VAL A 70 0.68 3.07 10.91
N VAL A 71 1.50 2.96 9.85
CA VAL A 71 1.67 4.04 8.86
C VAL A 71 0.35 4.34 8.16
N ALA A 72 -0.38 3.31 7.70
CA ALA A 72 -1.66 3.50 7.03
C ALA A 72 -2.69 4.16 7.95
N ALA A 73 -2.77 3.77 9.23
CA ALA A 73 -3.68 4.38 10.19
C ALA A 73 -3.35 5.86 10.43
N LEU A 74 -2.07 6.17 10.71
CA LEU A 74 -1.64 7.55 10.94
C LEU A 74 -1.80 8.42 9.69
N SER A 75 -1.44 7.92 8.52
CA SER A 75 -1.61 8.62 7.24
C SER A 75 -3.08 8.85 6.91
N THR A 76 -3.96 7.90 7.28
CA THR A 76 -5.41 8.03 7.08
C THR A 76 -5.98 9.16 7.92
N VAL A 77 -5.57 9.26 9.17
CA VAL A 77 -5.98 10.38 10.04
C VAL A 77 -5.51 11.71 9.45
N LEU A 78 -4.21 11.82 9.13
CA LEU A 78 -3.65 13.08 8.59
C LEU A 78 -4.24 13.46 7.23
N GLY A 79 -4.36 12.51 6.31
CA GLY A 79 -4.92 12.74 4.98
C GLY A 79 -6.38 13.16 5.02
N THR A 80 -7.17 12.55 5.93
CA THR A 80 -8.58 12.90 6.15
C THR A 80 -8.71 14.30 6.75
N ILE A 81 -7.92 14.63 7.77
CA ILE A 81 -7.88 15.98 8.35
C ILE A 81 -7.48 17.00 7.28
N GLY A 82 -6.46 16.71 6.46
CA GLY A 82 -6.04 17.55 5.36
C GLY A 82 -7.14 17.79 4.32
N ALA A 83 -7.90 16.75 3.96
CA ALA A 83 -9.02 16.86 3.03
C ALA A 83 -10.18 17.70 3.60
N ILE A 84 -10.55 17.47 4.86
CA ILE A 84 -11.57 18.26 5.57
C ILE A 84 -11.12 19.73 5.69
N GLY A 85 -9.87 19.94 6.07
CA GLY A 85 -9.29 21.30 6.16
C GLY A 85 -9.25 22.02 4.81
N LYS A 86 -9.08 21.31 3.69
CA LYS A 86 -9.21 21.87 2.35
C LYS A 86 -10.64 22.25 2.02
N TYR A 87 -11.60 21.44 2.40
CA TYR A 87 -13.01 21.62 1.99
C TYR A 87 -13.68 22.74 2.81
N TYR A 88 -13.55 22.72 4.14
CA TYR A 88 -14.18 23.70 5.03
C TYR A 88 -13.29 24.90 5.38
N GLY A 89 -11.99 24.83 5.09
CA GLY A 89 -11.04 25.87 5.42
C GLY A 89 -11.06 27.07 4.47
N SER A 90 -10.28 28.10 4.83
CA SER A 90 -10.12 29.27 3.95
C SER A 90 -9.47 28.89 2.63
N LYS A 91 -9.73 29.67 1.57
CA LYS A 91 -9.13 29.47 0.23
C LYS A 91 -7.60 29.40 0.28
N LYS A 92 -6.96 30.22 1.14
CA LYS A 92 -5.49 30.23 1.32
C LYS A 92 -5.00 28.93 1.93
N LEU A 93 -5.63 28.46 3.01
CA LEU A 93 -5.30 27.21 3.67
C LEU A 93 -5.51 26.02 2.73
N GLY A 94 -6.62 26.00 2.03
CA GLY A 94 -6.93 24.94 1.07
C GLY A 94 -5.96 24.89 -0.12
N SER A 95 -5.49 26.05 -0.62
CA SER A 95 -4.47 26.11 -1.66
C SER A 95 -3.12 25.59 -1.16
N PHE A 96 -2.72 25.98 0.04
CA PHE A 96 -1.50 25.53 0.68
C PHE A 96 -1.50 24.03 0.96
N THR A 97 -2.59 23.50 1.52
CA THR A 97 -2.74 22.04 1.74
C THR A 97 -2.65 21.25 0.44
N SER A 98 -3.33 21.74 -0.62
CA SER A 98 -3.26 21.08 -1.94
C SER A 98 -1.85 21.12 -2.55
N PHE A 99 -1.13 22.22 -2.36
CA PHE A 99 0.26 22.36 -2.81
C PHE A 99 1.17 21.37 -2.08
N LEU A 100 1.11 21.31 -0.75
CA LEU A 100 1.91 20.39 0.06
C LEU A 100 1.66 18.93 -0.30
N ASN A 101 0.40 18.54 -0.53
CA ASN A 101 0.08 17.16 -0.91
C ASN A 101 0.51 16.79 -2.32
N ARG A 102 0.77 17.76 -3.21
CA ARG A 102 1.25 17.47 -4.57
C ARG A 102 2.76 17.21 -4.62
N ILE A 103 3.53 17.78 -3.70
CA ILE A 103 4.99 17.65 -3.71
C ILE A 103 5.44 16.19 -3.66
N PRO A 104 5.02 15.36 -2.68
CA PRO A 104 5.45 13.96 -2.63
C PRO A 104 4.94 13.11 -3.80
N VAL A 105 3.77 13.43 -4.34
CA VAL A 105 3.19 12.67 -5.48
C VAL A 105 3.98 12.87 -6.78
N VAL A 106 4.59 14.03 -6.96
CA VAL A 106 5.37 14.36 -8.19
C VAL A 106 6.86 14.07 -8.01
N ASN A 107 7.33 14.08 -6.76
CA ASN A 107 8.74 13.87 -6.47
C ASN A 107 9.11 12.39 -6.49
N ALA A 108 10.34 12.06 -6.89
CA ALA A 108 10.84 10.69 -6.82
C ALA A 108 10.96 10.22 -5.37
N ASP A 109 10.54 8.99 -5.07
CA ASP A 109 10.53 8.40 -3.73
C ASP A 109 11.93 8.41 -3.09
N VAL A 110 12.98 8.16 -3.90
CA VAL A 110 14.38 8.24 -3.47
C VAL A 110 14.73 9.62 -2.92
N VAL A 111 14.33 10.68 -3.63
CA VAL A 111 14.62 12.06 -3.23
C VAL A 111 13.82 12.42 -1.98
N THR A 112 12.56 12.01 -1.91
CA THR A 112 11.70 12.22 -0.74
C THR A 112 12.26 11.52 0.49
N GLY A 113 12.59 10.23 0.38
CA GLY A 113 13.15 9.45 1.49
C GLY A 113 14.49 10.00 2.00
N PHE A 114 15.40 10.34 1.08
CA PHE A 114 16.69 10.92 1.42
C PHE A 114 16.56 12.30 2.09
N SER A 115 15.69 13.15 1.55
CA SER A 115 15.43 14.50 2.11
C SER A 115 14.85 14.42 3.51
N ILE A 116 13.88 13.53 3.76
CA ILE A 116 13.29 13.32 5.09
C ILE A 116 14.33 12.75 6.05
N CYS A 117 15.15 11.80 5.60
CA CYS A 117 16.24 11.25 6.39
C CYS A 117 17.20 12.36 6.86
N ILE A 118 17.67 13.22 5.94
CA ILE A 118 18.54 14.35 6.30
C ILE A 118 17.83 15.31 7.25
N LEU A 119 16.59 15.70 6.95
CA LEU A 119 15.82 16.62 7.77
C LEU A 119 15.69 16.11 9.21
N LEU A 120 15.32 14.86 9.40
CA LEU A 120 15.09 14.31 10.73
C LEU A 120 16.41 14.04 11.48
N ILE A 121 17.41 13.46 10.82
CA ILE A 121 18.65 13.09 11.50
C ILE A 121 19.57 14.29 11.69
N VAL A 122 19.77 15.11 10.66
CA VAL A 122 20.74 16.22 10.73
C VAL A 122 20.14 17.46 11.38
N PHE A 123 18.91 17.83 10.99
CA PHE A 123 18.29 19.06 11.48
C PHE A 123 17.60 18.86 12.84
N PHE A 124 16.78 17.82 12.97
CA PHE A 124 16.06 17.52 14.23
C PHE A 124 16.87 16.64 15.20
N LYS A 125 18.05 16.13 14.77
CA LYS A 125 18.90 15.24 15.57
C LYS A 125 18.19 14.00 16.12
N VAL A 126 17.21 13.50 15.36
CA VAL A 126 16.54 12.24 15.69
C VAL A 126 17.52 11.10 15.45
N ASP A 127 17.62 10.18 16.39
CA ASP A 127 18.48 9.02 16.24
C ASP A 127 17.98 8.14 15.06
N LYS A 128 18.90 7.80 14.14
CA LYS A 128 18.61 6.97 12.98
C LYS A 128 18.15 5.57 13.36
N ASP A 129 18.61 5.03 14.48
CA ASP A 129 18.27 3.68 14.92
C ASP A 129 16.88 3.59 15.60
N THR A 130 16.11 4.69 15.59
CA THR A 130 14.70 4.70 16.00
C THR A 130 13.77 4.45 14.82
N TYR A 131 12.54 4.00 15.10
CA TYR A 131 11.48 3.84 14.08
C TYR A 131 10.85 5.18 13.64
N ILE A 132 11.19 6.30 14.28
CA ILE A 132 10.59 7.61 14.01
C ILE A 132 10.85 8.08 12.56
N PRO A 133 12.12 8.08 12.05
CA PRO A 133 12.38 8.46 10.67
C PRO A 133 11.65 7.57 9.66
N LEU A 134 11.55 6.27 9.94
CA LEU A 134 10.86 5.30 9.09
C LEU A 134 9.36 5.59 9.00
N VAL A 135 8.69 5.75 10.15
CA VAL A 135 7.25 6.02 10.20
C VAL A 135 6.93 7.36 9.54
N ILE A 136 7.67 8.44 9.88
CA ILE A 136 7.45 9.77 9.29
C ILE A 136 7.73 9.75 7.78
N GLY A 137 8.78 9.06 7.35
CA GLY A 137 9.12 8.93 5.94
C GLY A 137 7.99 8.27 5.13
N GLN A 138 7.51 7.14 5.59
CA GLN A 138 6.40 6.45 4.93
C GLN A 138 5.08 7.21 5.04
N MET A 139 4.81 7.91 6.16
CA MET A 139 3.64 8.79 6.28
C MET A 139 3.67 9.93 5.26
N ALA A 140 4.83 10.50 4.98
CA ALA A 140 4.96 11.55 3.98
C ALA A 140 4.64 11.06 2.56
N LEU A 141 4.94 9.78 2.26
CA LEU A 141 4.51 9.12 1.02
C LEU A 141 3.00 8.85 1.01
N CYS A 142 2.48 8.21 2.06
CA CYS A 142 1.11 7.67 2.07
C CYS A 142 0.04 8.75 2.25
N THR A 143 0.28 9.79 3.05
CA THR A 143 -0.71 10.83 3.38
C THR A 143 -1.33 11.52 2.16
N PRO A 144 -0.58 11.91 1.12
CA PRO A 144 -1.15 12.51 -0.08
C PRO A 144 -2.13 11.61 -0.81
N PHE A 145 -1.90 10.31 -0.84
CA PHE A 145 -2.79 9.36 -1.53
C PHE A 145 -4.10 9.16 -0.75
N VAL A 146 -4.03 9.17 0.58
CA VAL A 146 -5.26 9.21 1.41
C VAL A 146 -6.04 10.49 1.15
N TYR A 147 -5.36 11.65 1.16
CA TYR A 147 -5.97 12.92 0.84
C TYR A 147 -6.68 12.91 -0.51
N LEU A 148 -6.03 12.36 -1.55
CA LEU A 148 -6.60 12.23 -2.90
C LEU A 148 -7.75 11.24 -2.97
N SER A 149 -7.85 10.28 -2.06
CA SER A 149 -8.96 9.33 -1.97
C SER A 149 -10.19 9.93 -1.26
N VAL A 150 -9.96 10.76 -0.25
CA VAL A 150 -11.02 11.35 0.59
C VAL A 150 -11.60 12.62 -0.04
N LEU A 151 -10.76 13.50 -0.61
CA LEU A 151 -11.19 14.79 -1.14
C LEU A 151 -12.31 14.71 -2.20
N PRO A 152 -12.27 13.79 -3.19
CA PRO A 152 -13.37 13.65 -4.16
C PRO A 152 -14.70 13.27 -3.51
N ARG A 153 -14.67 12.50 -2.42
CA ARG A 153 -15.89 12.15 -1.67
C ARG A 153 -16.51 13.38 -1.00
N LEU A 154 -15.68 14.23 -0.39
CA LEU A 154 -16.13 15.52 0.16
C LEU A 154 -16.77 16.42 -0.89
N THR A 155 -16.19 16.48 -2.08
CA THR A 155 -16.72 17.34 -3.16
C THR A 155 -17.99 16.79 -3.82
N GLN A 156 -18.25 15.49 -3.69
CA GLN A 156 -19.47 14.82 -4.19
C GLN A 156 -20.60 14.76 -3.15
N MET A 157 -20.29 15.02 -1.90
CA MET A 157 -21.26 15.05 -0.80
C MET A 157 -22.22 16.22 -0.96
N ASP A 158 -23.49 16.01 -0.66
CA ASP A 158 -24.48 17.11 -0.61
C ASP A 158 -24.18 18.02 0.60
N PRO A 159 -23.85 19.30 0.40
CA PRO A 159 -23.57 20.21 1.50
C PRO A 159 -24.77 20.44 2.42
N HIS A 160 -26.00 20.25 1.92
CA HIS A 160 -27.21 20.43 2.71
C HIS A 160 -27.33 19.43 3.87
N HIS A 161 -26.70 18.28 3.80
CA HIS A 161 -26.70 17.33 4.95
C HIS A 161 -26.01 17.90 6.18
N TYR A 162 -24.89 18.60 5.99
CA TYR A 162 -24.18 19.27 7.08
C TYR A 162 -24.98 20.46 7.61
N GLU A 163 -25.52 21.30 6.71
CA GLU A 163 -26.34 22.47 7.06
C GLU A 163 -27.61 22.04 7.82
N ALA A 164 -28.33 21.04 7.35
CA ALA A 164 -29.52 20.54 8.03
C ALA A 164 -29.22 20.00 9.45
N ALA A 165 -28.04 19.39 9.66
CA ALA A 165 -27.66 18.96 11.01
C ALA A 165 -27.42 20.17 11.95
N ILE A 166 -26.84 21.27 11.45
CA ILE A 166 -26.69 22.53 12.23
C ILE A 166 -28.04 23.14 12.53
N ASP A 167 -28.95 23.20 11.56
CA ASP A 167 -30.29 23.76 11.72
C ASP A 167 -31.14 22.99 12.76
N LEU A 168 -30.89 21.67 12.87
CA LEU A 168 -31.49 20.81 13.90
C LEU A 168 -30.78 20.95 15.28
N GLY A 169 -29.86 21.91 15.43
CA GLY A 169 -29.20 22.22 16.70
C GLY A 169 -27.94 21.42 17.00
N ALA A 170 -27.38 20.70 16.03
CA ALA A 170 -26.09 20.04 16.22
C ALA A 170 -24.95 21.08 16.29
N SER A 171 -24.00 20.87 17.20
CA SER A 171 -22.77 21.67 17.16
C SER A 171 -21.94 21.36 15.90
N PRO A 172 -21.10 22.28 15.39
CA PRO A 172 -20.28 22.06 14.20
C PRO A 172 -19.44 20.80 14.25
N LEU A 173 -18.84 20.48 15.40
CA LEU A 173 -18.08 19.25 15.60
C LEU A 173 -18.99 18.01 15.57
N SER A 174 -20.18 18.09 16.17
CA SER A 174 -21.13 16.97 16.13
C SER A 174 -21.62 16.70 14.71
N ALA A 175 -21.94 17.72 13.93
CA ALA A 175 -22.32 17.60 12.52
C ALA A 175 -21.16 16.98 11.69
N LEU A 176 -19.93 17.45 11.92
CA LEU A 176 -18.74 16.91 11.26
C LEU A 176 -18.56 15.39 11.52
N PHE A 177 -18.61 14.97 12.80
CA PHE A 177 -18.38 13.58 13.17
C PHE A 177 -19.56 12.64 12.82
N LYS A 178 -20.80 13.11 12.99
CA LYS A 178 -21.99 12.26 12.82
C LYS A 178 -22.51 12.21 11.38
N VAL A 179 -22.32 13.28 10.61
CA VAL A 179 -22.80 13.39 9.23
C VAL A 179 -21.63 13.28 8.26
N THR A 180 -20.77 14.29 8.22
CA THR A 180 -19.69 14.36 7.22
C THR A 180 -18.77 13.15 7.28
N LEU A 181 -18.22 12.81 8.46
CA LEU A 181 -17.27 11.71 8.57
C LEU A 181 -17.89 10.36 8.20
N ARG A 182 -19.18 10.18 8.49
CA ARG A 182 -19.92 8.96 8.14
C ARG A 182 -20.07 8.79 6.61
N GLU A 183 -20.32 9.86 5.88
CA GLU A 183 -20.37 9.84 4.41
C GLU A 183 -19.01 9.63 3.78
N LEU A 184 -17.93 10.00 4.47
CA LEU A 184 -16.56 9.83 4.01
C LEU A 184 -16.00 8.42 4.23
N ILE A 185 -16.65 7.55 5.00
CA ILE A 185 -16.16 6.21 5.32
C ILE A 185 -15.67 5.45 4.08
N PRO A 186 -16.40 5.40 2.93
CA PRO A 186 -15.90 4.68 1.76
C PRO A 186 -14.59 5.26 1.20
N GLY A 187 -14.44 6.59 1.23
CA GLY A 187 -13.21 7.27 0.82
C GLY A 187 -12.05 7.04 1.79
N ILE A 188 -12.35 7.01 3.09
CA ILE A 188 -11.37 6.75 4.16
C ILE A 188 -10.88 5.31 4.07
N ILE A 189 -11.76 4.33 3.87
CA ILE A 189 -11.39 2.92 3.69
C ILE A 189 -10.53 2.74 2.44
N ALA A 190 -10.91 3.36 1.32
CA ALA A 190 -10.12 3.32 0.09
C ALA A 190 -8.73 3.97 0.28
N GLY A 191 -8.67 5.11 0.98
CA GLY A 191 -7.42 5.78 1.33
C GLY A 191 -6.53 4.93 2.23
N PHE A 192 -7.11 4.30 3.26
CA PHE A 192 -6.40 3.38 4.15
C PHE A 192 -5.82 2.18 3.39
N ALA A 193 -6.62 1.54 2.53
CA ALA A 193 -6.17 0.41 1.73
C ALA A 193 -5.03 0.80 0.78
N THR A 194 -5.10 1.99 0.16
CA THR A 194 -4.03 2.51 -0.68
C THR A 194 -2.77 2.78 0.13
N ALA A 195 -2.88 3.43 1.28
CA ALA A 195 -1.75 3.70 2.17
C ALA A 195 -1.09 2.40 2.67
N LEU A 196 -1.90 1.40 3.03
CA LEU A 196 -1.42 0.09 3.44
C LEU A 196 -0.60 -0.59 2.33
N THR A 197 -1.12 -0.57 1.10
CA THR A 197 -0.44 -1.16 -0.07
C THR A 197 0.87 -0.44 -0.37
N LEU A 198 0.87 0.91 -0.37
CA LEU A 198 2.08 1.71 -0.61
C LEU A 198 3.15 1.46 0.47
N SER A 199 2.76 1.36 1.73
CA SER A 199 3.70 1.09 2.82
C SER A 199 4.29 -0.32 2.75
N LEU A 200 3.52 -1.33 2.33
CA LEU A 200 3.99 -2.70 2.14
C LEU A 200 5.01 -2.82 1.00
N ASP A 201 4.82 -2.07 -0.07
CA ASP A 201 5.67 -2.13 -1.28
C ASP A 201 6.88 -1.19 -1.22
N ASP A 202 6.91 -0.24 -0.27
CA ASP A 202 7.96 0.77 -0.21
C ASP A 202 9.34 0.16 0.09
N TYR A 203 10.25 0.35 -0.86
CA TYR A 203 11.66 0.03 -0.74
C TYR A 203 12.51 1.28 -0.49
N PHE A 204 12.24 2.34 -1.24
CA PHE A 204 13.17 3.47 -1.33
C PHE A 204 13.20 4.28 -0.03
N ILE A 205 12.06 4.74 0.45
CA ILE A 205 12.00 5.53 1.68
C ILE A 205 12.47 4.68 2.86
N THR A 206 11.98 3.44 2.96
CA THR A 206 12.38 2.49 3.99
C THR A 206 13.89 2.25 4.00
N SER A 207 14.53 2.07 2.85
CA SER A 207 15.97 1.83 2.74
C SER A 207 16.82 2.94 3.35
N TYR A 208 16.38 4.21 3.27
CA TYR A 208 17.09 5.35 3.84
C TYR A 208 16.76 5.62 5.30
N THR A 209 15.54 5.28 5.74
CA THR A 209 14.99 5.73 7.04
C THR A 209 14.88 4.63 8.08
N LYS A 210 15.03 3.35 7.71
CA LYS A 210 14.91 2.22 8.64
C LYS A 210 16.08 2.16 9.61
N PRO A 211 15.88 1.65 10.84
CA PRO A 211 16.96 1.24 11.75
C PRO A 211 17.84 0.14 11.13
N ALA A 212 19.09 0.06 11.55
CA ALA A 212 20.06 -0.91 11.02
C ALA A 212 19.62 -2.38 11.21
N VAL A 213 18.96 -2.67 12.32
CA VAL A 213 18.51 -4.03 12.71
C VAL A 213 17.14 -4.42 12.16
N PHE A 214 16.45 -3.52 11.46
CA PHE A 214 15.11 -3.75 10.96
C PHE A 214 15.10 -3.84 9.44
N ASP A 215 14.43 -4.86 8.92
CA ASP A 215 14.14 -4.99 7.48
C ASP A 215 12.64 -5.21 7.25
N THR A 216 12.13 -4.60 6.18
CA THR A 216 10.82 -4.95 5.63
C THR A 216 10.97 -6.03 4.55
N ILE A 217 9.85 -6.65 4.16
CA ILE A 217 9.84 -7.63 3.07
C ILE A 217 10.50 -7.03 1.82
N SER A 218 10.15 -5.80 1.44
CA SER A 218 10.69 -5.12 0.24
C SER A 218 12.18 -4.89 0.34
N THR A 219 12.70 -4.35 1.46
CA THR A 219 14.14 -4.12 1.64
C THR A 219 14.92 -5.41 1.72
N TYR A 220 14.37 -6.42 2.37
CA TYR A 220 15.00 -7.72 2.50
C TYR A 220 15.10 -8.46 1.15
N VAL A 221 14.03 -8.49 0.36
CA VAL A 221 14.01 -9.10 -0.98
C VAL A 221 15.06 -8.46 -1.88
N VAL A 222 15.10 -7.12 -1.95
CA VAL A 222 16.08 -6.41 -2.79
C VAL A 222 17.50 -6.65 -2.31
N ASN A 223 17.76 -6.63 -1.00
CA ASN A 223 19.11 -6.87 -0.47
C ASN A 223 19.53 -8.33 -0.63
N ALA A 224 18.64 -9.30 -0.43
CA ALA A 224 18.91 -10.71 -0.65
C ALA A 224 19.19 -11.03 -2.12
N THR A 225 18.55 -10.35 -3.07
CA THR A 225 18.84 -10.54 -4.50
C THR A 225 20.24 -10.04 -4.89
N LYS A 226 20.77 -9.04 -4.19
CA LYS A 226 22.13 -8.53 -4.40
C LYS A 226 23.21 -9.35 -3.67
N GLY A 227 22.85 -10.10 -2.63
CA GLY A 227 23.77 -10.90 -1.81
C GLY A 227 23.99 -12.33 -2.31
N SER A 228 24.89 -13.08 -1.65
CA SER A 228 25.25 -14.48 -1.99
C SER A 228 24.48 -15.56 -1.22
N GLN A 229 23.57 -15.21 -0.34
CA GLN A 229 22.84 -16.17 0.52
C GLN A 229 21.75 -16.92 -0.24
N THR A 230 22.09 -18.08 -0.80
CA THR A 230 21.23 -18.83 -1.70
C THR A 230 19.97 -19.41 -1.06
N ARG A 231 20.05 -19.93 0.18
CA ARG A 231 18.89 -20.56 0.87
C ARG A 231 17.75 -19.59 1.17
N ILE A 232 18.10 -18.36 1.52
CA ILE A 232 17.11 -17.32 1.84
C ILE A 232 16.43 -16.83 0.57
N LYS A 233 17.20 -16.70 -0.54
CA LYS A 233 16.63 -16.32 -1.84
C LYS A 233 15.52 -17.26 -2.30
N THR A 234 15.73 -18.57 -2.16
CA THR A 234 14.74 -19.57 -2.58
C THR A 234 13.50 -19.57 -1.68
N ALA A 235 13.65 -19.28 -0.37
CA ALA A 235 12.52 -19.11 0.53
C ALA A 235 11.67 -17.85 0.17
N LEU A 236 12.28 -16.82 -0.41
CA LEU A 236 11.55 -15.65 -0.91
C LEU A 236 10.68 -15.96 -2.13
N TRP A 237 11.04 -16.95 -2.94
CA TRP A 237 10.15 -17.44 -4.02
C TRP A 237 8.88 -18.06 -3.44
N ALA A 238 9.02 -18.85 -2.36
CA ALA A 238 7.86 -19.41 -1.65
C ALA A 238 7.00 -18.29 -1.02
N LEU A 239 7.61 -17.26 -0.43
CA LEU A 239 6.90 -16.10 0.10
C LEU A 239 6.12 -15.37 -1.00
N SER A 240 6.75 -15.10 -2.14
CA SER A 240 6.11 -14.44 -3.29
C SER A 240 4.94 -15.28 -3.83
N ALA A 241 5.10 -16.60 -3.90
CA ALA A 241 4.03 -17.50 -4.31
C ALA A 241 2.83 -17.48 -3.35
N VAL A 242 3.09 -17.48 -2.03
CA VAL A 242 2.03 -17.37 -0.99
C VAL A 242 1.29 -16.05 -1.12
N ILE A 243 2.00 -14.93 -1.23
CA ILE A 243 1.39 -13.60 -1.39
C ILE A 243 0.51 -13.57 -2.65
N PHE A 244 1.02 -14.07 -3.78
CA PHE A 244 0.26 -14.13 -5.03
C PHE A 244 -1.03 -14.94 -4.90
N VAL A 245 -0.97 -16.12 -4.29
CA VAL A 245 -2.15 -16.96 -4.05
C VAL A 245 -3.16 -16.26 -3.13
N VAL A 246 -2.70 -15.62 -2.05
CA VAL A 246 -3.58 -14.87 -1.14
C VAL A 246 -4.28 -13.73 -1.88
N VAL A 247 -3.55 -12.97 -2.70
CA VAL A 247 -4.14 -11.88 -3.51
C VAL A 247 -5.17 -12.43 -4.49
N CYS A 248 -4.86 -13.52 -5.21
CA CYS A 248 -5.81 -14.16 -6.13
C CYS A 248 -7.09 -14.61 -5.43
N ILE A 249 -6.97 -15.24 -4.25
CA ILE A 249 -8.13 -15.68 -3.44
C ILE A 249 -8.94 -14.45 -3.00
N THR A 250 -8.28 -13.41 -2.49
CA THR A 250 -8.97 -12.19 -2.03
C THR A 250 -9.75 -11.53 -3.17
N VAL A 251 -9.14 -11.37 -4.33
CA VAL A 251 -9.80 -10.80 -5.51
C VAL A 251 -10.96 -11.67 -5.99
N ALA A 252 -10.78 -12.99 -5.99
CA ALA A 252 -11.85 -13.92 -6.36
C ALA A 252 -13.05 -13.82 -5.40
N LEU A 253 -12.81 -13.79 -4.09
CA LEU A 253 -13.86 -13.66 -3.07
C LEU A 253 -14.61 -12.31 -3.18
N MET A 254 -13.89 -11.22 -3.45
CA MET A 254 -14.50 -9.90 -3.67
C MET A 254 -15.40 -9.86 -4.91
N ASN A 255 -15.00 -10.54 -5.99
CA ASN A 255 -15.81 -10.61 -7.22
C ASN A 255 -17.06 -11.47 -7.06
N VAL A 256 -16.96 -12.61 -6.37
CA VAL A 256 -18.13 -13.47 -6.09
C VAL A 256 -19.18 -12.74 -5.24
N GLY A 257 -18.75 -11.92 -4.27
CA GLY A 257 -19.65 -11.08 -3.48
C GLY A 257 -20.42 -10.07 -4.35
N LYS A 258 -19.74 -9.43 -5.29
CA LYS A 258 -20.35 -8.41 -6.14
C LYS A 258 -21.36 -8.95 -7.17
N GLU A 259 -21.18 -10.16 -7.66
CA GLU A 259 -22.14 -10.85 -8.55
C GLU A 259 -23.42 -11.25 -7.82
N ARG A 260 -23.37 -11.55 -6.52
CA ARG A 260 -24.56 -11.84 -5.69
C ARG A 260 -25.42 -10.61 -5.48
N ASP A 261 -24.82 -9.47 -5.16
CA ASP A 261 -25.54 -8.21 -4.95
C ASP A 261 -26.25 -7.72 -6.23
N VAL A 262 -25.68 -7.97 -7.41
CA VAL A 262 -26.30 -7.62 -8.70
C VAL A 262 -27.48 -8.55 -9.04
N ASN A 263 -27.40 -9.83 -8.66
CA ASN A 263 -28.47 -10.79 -8.93
C ASN A 263 -29.62 -10.73 -7.91
N GLU A 264 -29.40 -10.22 -6.70
CA GLU A 264 -30.46 -10.00 -5.68
C GLU A 264 -31.19 -8.67 -5.85
N GLY A 265 -30.67 -7.77 -6.70
CA GLY A 265 -31.26 -6.44 -7.00
C GLY A 265 -32.08 -6.39 -8.30
N MET A 266 -32.27 -7.52 -9.00
CA MET A 266 -33.16 -7.68 -10.15
C MET A 266 -34.37 -8.52 -9.78
#